data_6970dd2e76281d7e36be75a20864a1dd
#
_entry.id   6970dd2e76281d7e36be75a20864a1dd
#
_cell.length_a   1.000
_cell.length_b   1.000
_cell.length_c   1.000
_cell.angle_alpha   90.00
_cell.angle_beta   90.00
_cell.angle_gamma   90.00
#
_symmetry.space_group_name_H-M   'P 1'
#
loop_
_entity.id
_entity.type
_entity.pdbx_description
1 polymer ?
#
loop_
_entity_poly.entity_id
_entity_poly.type
_entity_poly.pdbx_seq_one_letter_code
_entity_poly.pdbx_strand_id
1 'polypeptide(L)'
;MTSAAPLVAVAGGTSKQGRSVVRTLLADGRFRVRALTRDPSSPQARELARLGADVAAAPLELGHDDEWLAAFTGARDAFLLTPPTHPENSREFELGCRLSDAAVQAGVEHIVFSTLE
;
A
#
# COMPACT_ATOMS: atom_id res chain seq x y z
N MET A 1 17.39 18.19 -15.98
CA MET A 1 17.26 17.07 -15.05
C MET A 1 15.81 16.91 -14.62
N THR A 2 15.34 15.73 -14.74
CA THR A 2 13.98 15.46 -14.30
C THR A 2 14.02 14.86 -12.91
N SER A 3 13.26 15.45 -12.00
CA SER A 3 13.07 14.81 -10.73
C SER A 3 12.03 13.69 -10.92
N ALA A 4 12.30 12.55 -10.35
CA ALA A 4 11.36 11.47 -10.38
C ALA A 4 10.10 11.87 -9.61
N ALA A 5 8.95 11.47 -10.13
CA ALA A 5 7.71 11.68 -9.40
C ALA A 5 7.78 10.94 -8.07
N PRO A 6 7.20 11.48 -7.01
CA PRO A 6 7.20 10.78 -5.73
C PRO A 6 6.42 9.47 -5.84
N LEU A 7 6.93 8.45 -5.14
CA LEU A 7 6.31 7.14 -5.12
C LEU A 7 5.38 7.06 -3.91
N VAL A 8 4.14 6.65 -4.17
CA VAL A 8 3.15 6.41 -3.12
C VAL A 8 2.91 4.91 -3.05
N ALA A 9 3.09 4.32 -1.88
CA ALA A 9 2.80 2.91 -1.66
C ALA A 9 1.39 2.79 -1.07
N VAL A 10 0.58 1.92 -1.67
CA VAL A 10 -0.79 1.70 -1.21
C VAL A 10 -0.91 0.28 -0.71
N ALA A 11 -0.94 0.11 0.60
CA ALA A 11 -1.15 -1.19 1.23
C ALA A 11 -2.63 -1.53 1.10
N GLY A 12 -2.92 -2.75 0.64
CA GLY A 12 -4.28 -3.12 0.32
C GLY A 12 -4.73 -2.63 -1.04
N GLY A 13 -3.79 -2.47 -1.97
CA GLY A 13 -4.06 -1.86 -3.27
C GLY A 13 -5.07 -2.58 -4.13
N THR A 14 -5.32 -3.87 -3.89
CA THR A 14 -6.32 -4.60 -4.67
C THR A 14 -7.69 -4.65 -4.02
N SER A 15 -7.86 -4.09 -2.82
CA SER A 15 -9.18 -3.94 -2.23
C SER A 15 -9.96 -2.89 -3.02
N LYS A 16 -11.27 -2.86 -2.83
CA LYS A 16 -12.11 -1.91 -3.55
C LYS A 16 -11.65 -0.47 -3.32
N GLN A 17 -11.42 -0.11 -2.06
CA GLN A 17 -10.98 1.24 -1.73
C GLN A 17 -9.55 1.48 -2.21
N GLY A 18 -8.68 0.48 -2.06
CA GLY A 18 -7.29 0.61 -2.50
C GLY A 18 -7.19 0.80 -4.01
N ARG A 19 -7.98 0.08 -4.78
CA ARG A 19 -7.99 0.27 -6.24
C ARG A 19 -8.43 1.66 -6.62
N SER A 20 -9.41 2.19 -5.91
CA SER A 20 -9.87 3.56 -6.15
C SER A 20 -8.76 4.57 -5.88
N VAL A 21 -8.03 4.41 -4.79
CA VAL A 21 -6.90 5.29 -4.46
C VAL A 21 -5.83 5.19 -5.54
N VAL A 22 -5.47 3.98 -5.94
CA VAL A 22 -4.44 3.78 -6.96
C VAL A 22 -4.85 4.45 -8.27
N ARG A 23 -6.09 4.24 -8.71
CA ARG A 23 -6.57 4.83 -9.96
C ARG A 23 -6.55 6.34 -9.90
N THR A 24 -6.98 6.91 -8.78
CA THR A 24 -7.02 8.36 -8.62
C THR A 24 -5.61 8.95 -8.70
N LEU A 25 -4.65 8.34 -8.02
CA LEU A 25 -3.28 8.82 -8.04
C LEU A 25 -2.65 8.70 -9.41
N LEU A 26 -2.91 7.60 -10.11
CA LEU A 26 -2.38 7.42 -11.46
C LEU A 26 -3.00 8.43 -12.44
N ALA A 27 -4.29 8.69 -12.30
CA ALA A 27 -4.96 9.64 -13.17
C ALA A 27 -4.46 11.07 -12.95
N ASP A 28 -4.02 11.37 -11.75
CA ASP A 28 -3.45 12.69 -11.44
C ASP A 28 -2.16 12.92 -12.23
N GLY A 29 -1.36 11.87 -12.42
CA GLY A 29 -0.15 11.96 -13.23
C GLY A 29 1.08 12.52 -12.52
N ARG A 30 0.94 12.99 -11.28
CA ARG A 30 2.07 13.57 -10.54
C ARG A 30 2.78 12.55 -9.64
N PHE A 31 2.24 11.34 -9.57
CA PHE A 31 2.76 10.33 -8.64
C PHE A 31 3.08 9.05 -9.36
N ARG A 32 4.08 8.34 -8.85
CA ARG A 32 4.25 6.93 -9.15
C ARG A 32 3.55 6.16 -8.03
N VAL A 33 2.97 5.03 -8.34
CA VAL A 33 2.18 4.27 -7.36
C VAL A 33 2.66 2.83 -7.33
N ARG A 34 2.88 2.33 -6.12
CA ARG A 34 3.15 0.91 -5.90
C ARG A 34 2.01 0.33 -5.08
N ALA A 35 1.31 -0.63 -5.65
CA ALA A 35 0.19 -1.30 -4.99
C ALA A 35 0.70 -2.56 -4.31
N LEU A 36 0.49 -2.67 -3.01
CA LEU A 36 0.87 -3.84 -2.25
C LEU A 36 -0.32 -4.79 -2.24
N THR A 37 -0.09 -6.04 -2.60
CA THR A 37 -1.15 -7.01 -2.72
C THR A 37 -0.67 -8.39 -2.27
N ARG A 38 -1.64 -9.22 -1.87
CA ARG A 38 -1.34 -10.62 -1.55
C ARG A 38 -0.90 -11.40 -2.78
N ASP A 39 -1.52 -11.12 -3.92
CA ASP A 39 -1.28 -11.88 -5.14
C ASP A 39 -1.11 -10.94 -6.33
N PRO A 40 0.15 -10.67 -6.72
CA PRO A 40 0.40 -9.79 -7.87
C PRO A 40 -0.14 -10.32 -9.19
N SER A 41 -0.45 -11.60 -9.27
CA SER A 41 -1.00 -12.18 -10.50
C SER A 41 -2.52 -12.21 -10.53
N SER A 42 -3.18 -11.67 -9.51
CA SER A 42 -4.64 -11.61 -9.50
C SER A 42 -5.15 -10.70 -10.63
N PRO A 43 -6.39 -10.91 -11.10
CA PRO A 43 -6.94 -10.01 -12.12
C PRO A 43 -6.94 -8.54 -11.71
N GLN A 44 -7.22 -8.26 -10.45
CA GLN A 44 -7.21 -6.89 -9.94
C GLN A 44 -5.82 -6.28 -9.99
N ALA A 45 -4.80 -7.06 -9.60
CA ALA A 45 -3.43 -6.58 -9.63
C ALA A 45 -2.95 -6.35 -11.05
N ARG A 46 -3.31 -7.23 -11.96
CA ARG A 46 -2.95 -7.08 -13.38
C ARG A 46 -3.57 -5.83 -13.96
N GLU A 47 -4.80 -5.53 -13.57
CA GLU A 47 -5.47 -4.33 -14.05
C GLU A 47 -4.70 -3.08 -13.59
N LEU A 48 -4.30 -3.04 -12.33
CA LEU A 48 -3.54 -1.91 -11.82
C LEU A 48 -2.19 -1.77 -12.52
N ALA A 49 -1.53 -2.90 -12.77
CA ALA A 49 -0.25 -2.89 -13.50
C ALA A 49 -0.44 -2.33 -14.90
N ARG A 50 -1.53 -2.69 -15.57
CA ARG A 50 -1.83 -2.19 -16.90
C ARG A 50 -2.05 -0.68 -16.90
N LEU A 51 -2.58 -0.15 -15.80
CA LEU A 51 -2.80 1.29 -15.67
C LEU A 51 -1.52 2.06 -15.31
N GLY A 52 -0.45 1.35 -15.03
CA GLY A 52 0.84 1.96 -14.77
C GLY A 52 1.35 1.81 -13.34
N ALA A 53 0.64 1.10 -12.47
CA ALA A 53 1.10 0.90 -11.11
C ALA A 53 2.17 -0.17 -11.06
N ASP A 54 3.12 0.00 -10.15
CA ASP A 54 4.05 -1.05 -9.77
C ASP A 54 3.32 -1.92 -8.74
N VAL A 55 3.39 -3.24 -8.87
CA VAL A 55 2.66 -4.15 -8.00
C VAL A 55 3.66 -4.98 -7.21
N ALA A 56 3.53 -4.99 -5.90
CA ALA A 56 4.44 -5.70 -5.02
C ALA A 56 3.68 -6.72 -4.18
N ALA A 57 4.29 -7.88 -3.97
CA ALA A 57 3.71 -8.91 -3.13
C ALA A 57 4.00 -8.58 -1.67
N ALA A 58 2.98 -8.14 -0.96
CA ALA A 58 3.09 -7.79 0.45
C ALA A 58 1.72 -7.93 1.10
N PRO A 59 1.38 -9.13 1.59
CA PRO A 59 0.06 -9.37 2.16
C PRO A 59 -0.20 -8.55 3.42
N LEU A 60 -1.44 -8.18 3.62
CA LEU A 60 -1.87 -7.49 4.84
C LEU A 60 -2.16 -8.52 5.94
N GLU A 61 -1.11 -9.20 6.37
CA GLU A 61 -1.19 -10.21 7.41
C GLU A 61 0.05 -10.11 8.26
N LEU A 62 -0.10 -10.41 9.55
CA LEU A 62 1.05 -10.40 10.45
C LEU A 62 2.08 -11.43 10.01
N GLY A 63 3.35 -11.13 10.24
CA GLY A 63 4.43 -12.02 9.88
C GLY A 63 5.10 -11.70 8.55
N HIS A 64 4.72 -10.60 7.91
CA HIS A 64 5.27 -10.20 6.61
C HIS A 64 6.04 -8.88 6.70
N ASP A 65 6.69 -8.64 7.84
CA ASP A 65 7.38 -7.37 8.08
C ASP A 65 8.46 -7.11 7.04
N ASP A 66 9.21 -8.14 6.64
CA ASP A 66 10.28 -7.98 5.66
C ASP A 66 9.73 -7.59 4.29
N GLU A 67 8.62 -8.19 3.88
CA GLU A 67 7.99 -7.85 2.61
C GLU A 67 7.45 -6.43 2.66
N TRP A 68 6.88 -6.01 3.78
CA TRP A 68 6.40 -4.64 3.93
C TRP A 68 7.55 -3.64 3.84
N LEU A 69 8.64 -3.94 4.54
CA LEU A 69 9.80 -3.05 4.54
C LEU A 69 10.32 -2.88 3.11
N ALA A 70 10.47 -3.99 2.38
CA ALA A 70 10.93 -3.92 1.00
C ALA A 70 9.95 -3.16 0.11
N ALA A 71 8.65 -3.38 0.31
CA ALA A 71 7.63 -2.74 -0.52
C ALA A 71 7.53 -1.23 -0.27
N PHE A 72 7.77 -0.79 0.96
CA PHE A 72 7.73 0.64 1.29
C PHE A 72 9.03 1.37 0.94
N THR A 73 10.10 0.63 0.70
CA THR A 73 11.40 1.25 0.40
C THR A 73 11.30 2.08 -0.88
N GLY A 74 11.76 3.32 -0.80
CA GLY A 74 11.70 4.25 -1.93
C GLY A 74 10.42 5.06 -2.00
N ALA A 75 9.41 4.74 -1.20
CA ALA A 75 8.17 5.51 -1.21
C ALA A 75 8.31 6.74 -0.31
N ARG A 76 7.80 7.88 -0.78
CA ARG A 76 7.72 9.07 0.05
C ARG A 76 6.48 9.03 0.92
N ASP A 77 5.38 8.53 0.39
CA ASP A 77 4.10 8.49 1.07
C ASP A 77 3.57 7.07 1.09
N ALA A 78 2.84 6.73 2.14
CA ALA A 78 2.20 5.43 2.25
C ALA A 78 0.73 5.62 2.63
N PHE A 79 -0.13 4.92 1.93
CA PHE A 79 -1.55 4.88 2.21
C PHE A 79 -1.85 3.50 2.76
N LEU A 80 -2.17 3.43 4.06
CA LEU A 80 -2.33 2.15 4.74
C LEU A 80 -3.82 1.86 4.93
N LEU A 81 -4.30 0.85 4.24
CA LEU A 81 -5.69 0.43 4.30
C LEU A 81 -5.75 -0.92 5.00
N THR A 82 -6.47 -0.99 6.10
CA THR A 82 -6.64 -2.25 6.82
C THR A 82 -8.04 -2.79 6.58
N PRO A 83 -8.19 -4.12 6.50
CA PRO A 83 -9.52 -4.69 6.32
C PRO A 83 -10.38 -4.46 7.56
N PRO A 84 -11.71 -4.42 7.40
CA PRO A 84 -12.59 -4.30 8.57
C PRO A 84 -12.54 -5.58 9.40
N THR A 85 -12.44 -5.42 10.70
CA THR A 85 -12.44 -6.55 11.62
C THR A 85 -13.38 -6.27 12.76
N HIS A 86 -13.58 -7.26 13.60
CA HIS A 86 -14.40 -7.09 14.79
C HIS A 86 -13.74 -6.11 15.75
N PRO A 87 -14.52 -5.29 16.44
CA PRO A 87 -13.94 -4.32 17.36
C PRO A 87 -13.07 -4.92 18.45
N GLU A 88 -13.34 -6.14 18.87
CA GLU A 88 -12.53 -6.79 19.89
C GLU A 88 -11.33 -7.52 19.30
N ASN A 89 -11.10 -7.45 18.01
CA ASN A 89 -9.98 -8.13 17.39
C ASN A 89 -8.73 -7.27 17.45
N SER A 90 -7.86 -7.56 18.41
CA SER A 90 -6.63 -6.80 18.61
C SER A 90 -5.63 -6.97 17.46
N ARG A 91 -5.83 -7.98 16.60
CA ARG A 91 -4.92 -8.20 15.48
C ARG A 91 -4.95 -7.08 14.46
N GLU A 92 -6.10 -6.45 14.26
CA GLU A 92 -6.17 -5.32 13.36
C GLU A 92 -5.31 -4.16 13.86
N PHE A 93 -5.38 -3.90 15.16
CA PHE A 93 -4.56 -2.86 15.76
C PHE A 93 -3.09 -3.18 15.64
N GLU A 94 -2.71 -4.41 15.92
CA GLU A 94 -1.32 -4.83 15.81
C GLU A 94 -0.83 -4.75 14.38
N LEU A 95 -1.65 -5.18 13.43
CA LEU A 95 -1.32 -5.12 12.01
C LEU A 95 -1.04 -3.68 11.60
N GLY A 96 -1.92 -2.75 11.99
CA GLY A 96 -1.72 -1.33 11.67
C GLY A 96 -0.44 -0.76 12.26
N CYS A 97 -0.13 -1.12 13.51
CA CYS A 97 1.09 -0.66 14.15
C CYS A 97 2.32 -1.18 13.42
N ARG A 98 2.33 -2.45 13.05
CA ARG A 98 3.47 -3.04 12.36
C ARG A 98 3.64 -2.49 10.96
N LEU A 99 2.55 -2.26 10.25
CA LEU A 99 2.62 -1.61 8.94
C LEU A 99 3.21 -0.21 9.07
N SER A 100 2.76 0.55 10.05
CA SER A 100 3.30 1.89 10.27
C SER A 100 4.78 1.84 10.61
N ASP A 101 5.18 0.90 11.46
CA ASP A 101 6.59 0.74 11.81
C ASP A 101 7.43 0.43 10.59
N ALA A 102 6.96 -0.46 9.73
CA ALA A 102 7.69 -0.82 8.51
C ALA A 102 7.82 0.38 7.59
N ALA A 103 6.77 1.17 7.46
CA ALA A 103 6.81 2.37 6.63
C ALA A 103 7.82 3.39 7.17
N VAL A 104 7.83 3.59 8.49
CA VAL A 104 8.79 4.51 9.11
C VAL A 104 10.22 4.02 8.91
N GLN A 105 10.45 2.72 9.12
CA GLN A 105 11.79 2.15 8.92
C GLN A 105 12.25 2.26 7.49
N ALA A 106 11.33 2.20 6.54
CA ALA A 106 11.66 2.32 5.12
C ALA A 106 11.91 3.76 4.68
N GLY A 107 11.66 4.72 5.56
CA GLY A 107 11.91 6.12 5.25
C GLY A 107 10.72 6.87 4.68
N VAL A 108 9.53 6.32 4.81
CA VAL A 108 8.31 7.00 4.35
C VAL A 108 8.09 8.28 5.18
N GLU A 109 7.83 9.38 4.51
CA GLU A 109 7.71 10.68 5.17
C GLU A 109 6.28 11.00 5.60
N HIS A 110 5.29 10.50 4.85
CA HIS A 110 3.89 10.78 5.16
C HIS A 110 3.10 9.49 5.14
N ILE A 111 2.34 9.25 6.19
CA ILE A 111 1.53 8.05 6.30
C ILE A 111 0.08 8.47 6.47
N VAL A 112 -0.78 7.98 5.59
CA VAL A 112 -2.23 8.14 5.70
C VAL A 112 -2.80 6.79 6.09
N PHE A 113 -3.55 6.75 7.17
CA PHE A 113 -4.10 5.52 7.68
C PHE A 113 -5.62 5.56 7.56
N SER A 114 -6.19 4.56 6.92
CA SER A 114 -7.64 4.47 6.75
C SER A 114 -8.11 3.07 7.05
N THR A 115 -9.21 2.97 7.76
CA THR A 115 -9.85 1.68 7.98
C THR A 115 -10.94 1.49 6.93
N LEU A 116 -11.04 0.27 6.41
CA LEU A 116 -12.09 -0.08 5.47
C LEU A 116 -13.36 -0.42 6.25
N GLU A 117 -14.47 0.09 5.79
CA GLU A 117 -15.75 -0.23 6.40
C GLU A 117 -16.65 -0.92 5.43
#